data_86ac67773f07558f85afd364fc9bf213
#
_entry.id   86ac67773f07558f85afd364fc9bf213
#
_cell.length_a   1.000
_cell.length_b   1.000
_cell.length_c   1.000
_cell.angle_alpha   90.00
_cell.angle_beta   90.00
_cell.angle_gamma   90.00
#
_symmetry.space_group_name_H-M   'P 1'
#
loop_
_entity.id
_entity.type
_entity.pdbx_description
1 polymer ?
#
loop_
_entity_poly.entity_id
_entity_poly.type
_entity_poly.pdbx_seq_one_letter_code
_entity_poly.pdbx_strand_id
1 'polypeptide(L)'
;KETATDYELDADIAYHDLQAKYIVSVPKHIAVKDKGGKVYRERSTQINGNGDITNITMHNGDKPSVYDMTYDAYGNLASLTKPENHKGQRMRYNYTYDDVLHTLVTSVKDAYGYTSSTVYDYKWAVPLETSDLNGNKMRYTYDGMGRPSTILAPKELESGRPYTLKFEYHPAERYAR
;
A
#
# COMPACT_ATOMS: atom_id res chain seq x y z
N LYS A 1 -47.46 -1.31 -2.94
CA LYS A 1 -46.81 -0.14 -2.29
C LYS A 1 -45.66 -0.69 -1.48
N GLU A 2 -44.43 -0.65 -2.05
CA GLU A 2 -43.22 -0.81 -1.27
C GLU A 2 -43.09 0.40 -0.34
N THR A 3 -43.20 0.18 0.96
CA THR A 3 -42.83 1.17 1.95
C THR A 3 -41.30 1.24 1.92
N ALA A 4 -40.76 2.37 1.45
CA ALA A 4 -39.36 2.67 1.61
C ALA A 4 -39.04 2.58 3.11
N THR A 5 -38.24 1.58 3.49
CA THR A 5 -37.71 1.49 4.85
C THR A 5 -36.56 2.49 4.92
N ASP A 6 -36.81 3.56 5.67
CA ASP A 6 -35.79 4.57 5.98
C ASP A 6 -34.76 3.91 6.91
N TYR A 7 -33.64 3.45 6.36
CA TYR A 7 -32.52 2.93 7.14
C TYR A 7 -31.67 4.11 7.63
N GLU A 8 -32.00 4.62 8.79
CA GLU A 8 -31.09 5.52 9.50
C GLU A 8 -30.00 4.70 10.17
N LEU A 9 -28.77 4.89 9.74
CA LEU A 9 -27.58 4.29 10.32
C LEU A 9 -26.75 5.38 11.00
N ASP A 10 -26.33 5.11 12.24
CA ASP A 10 -25.44 5.96 13.02
C ASP A 10 -24.04 5.33 13.10
N ALA A 11 -23.02 6.17 13.12
CA ALA A 11 -21.64 5.77 13.33
C ALA A 11 -21.12 6.24 14.68
N ASP A 12 -20.87 5.29 15.59
CA ASP A 12 -20.13 5.54 16.82
C ASP A 12 -18.65 5.47 16.59
N ILE A 13 -17.91 6.54 16.89
CA ILE A 13 -16.45 6.60 16.70
C ILE A 13 -15.81 6.99 18.03
N ALA A 14 -14.92 6.12 18.53
CA ALA A 14 -14.00 6.44 19.61
C ALA A 14 -12.58 6.63 19.03
N TYR A 15 -11.81 7.53 19.63
CA TYR A 15 -10.46 7.87 19.19
C TYR A 15 -9.41 7.45 20.21
N HIS A 16 -8.17 7.19 19.70
CA HIS A 16 -7.00 7.14 20.55
C HIS A 16 -6.65 8.55 21.03
N ASP A 17 -6.11 8.64 22.24
CA ASP A 17 -5.70 9.90 22.84
C ASP A 17 -4.21 9.84 23.19
N LEU A 18 -3.39 10.49 22.37
CA LEU A 18 -1.96 10.71 22.57
C LEU A 18 -1.71 12.23 22.66
N GLN A 19 -2.33 12.89 23.63
CA GLN A 19 -2.29 14.35 23.81
C GLN A 19 -0.85 14.90 23.82
N ALA A 20 0.09 14.21 24.44
CA ALA A 20 1.50 14.61 24.49
C ALA A 20 2.16 14.73 23.11
N LYS A 21 1.56 14.11 22.07
CA LYS A 21 2.00 14.16 20.66
C LYS A 21 1.01 14.88 19.75
N TYR A 22 -0.03 15.49 20.32
CA TYR A 22 -1.12 16.14 19.58
C TYR A 22 -1.85 15.21 18.58
N ILE A 23 -1.86 13.89 18.87
CA ILE A 23 -2.55 12.89 18.05
C ILE A 23 -3.83 12.49 18.76
N VAL A 24 -4.96 13.02 18.29
CA VAL A 24 -6.28 12.83 18.91
C VAL A 24 -7.35 12.39 17.89
N SER A 25 -6.98 12.16 16.64
CA SER A 25 -7.91 11.86 15.54
C SER A 25 -7.78 10.46 14.95
N VAL A 26 -6.92 9.60 15.51
CA VAL A 26 -6.78 8.21 15.06
C VAL A 26 -7.92 7.38 15.64
N PRO A 27 -8.83 6.81 14.81
CA PRO A 27 -9.94 6.02 15.33
C PRO A 27 -9.45 4.80 16.09
N LYS A 28 -9.94 4.63 17.32
CA LYS A 28 -9.73 3.44 18.17
C LYS A 28 -10.78 2.38 17.93
N HIS A 29 -12.03 2.83 17.75
CA HIS A 29 -13.17 1.96 17.52
C HIS A 29 -14.17 2.68 16.65
N ILE A 30 -14.75 1.98 15.67
CA ILE A 30 -15.82 2.47 14.81
C ILE A 30 -16.88 1.38 14.74
N ALA A 31 -18.14 1.73 15.05
CA ALA A 31 -19.29 0.87 14.88
C ALA A 31 -20.39 1.59 14.10
N VAL A 32 -20.97 0.92 13.11
CA VAL A 32 -22.15 1.38 12.38
C VAL A 32 -23.35 0.58 12.87
N LYS A 33 -24.36 1.27 13.39
CA LYS A 33 -25.56 0.70 14.03
C LYS A 33 -26.83 1.27 13.45
N ASP A 34 -27.92 0.53 13.53
CA ASP A 34 -29.27 1.08 13.31
C ASP A 34 -29.84 1.69 14.61
N LYS A 35 -31.02 2.30 14.51
CA LYS A 35 -31.75 2.87 15.66
C LYS A 35 -32.10 1.86 16.76
N GLY A 36 -32.15 0.56 16.43
CA GLY A 36 -32.38 -0.53 17.36
C GLY A 36 -31.10 -1.01 18.08
N GLY A 37 -29.93 -0.42 17.74
CA GLY A 37 -28.63 -0.77 18.30
C GLY A 37 -27.98 -1.99 17.63
N LYS A 38 -28.54 -2.54 16.55
CA LYS A 38 -27.93 -3.64 15.81
C LYS A 38 -26.70 -3.14 15.06
N VAL A 39 -25.56 -3.78 15.33
CA VAL A 39 -24.28 -3.47 14.68
C VAL A 39 -24.21 -4.13 13.30
N TYR A 40 -23.92 -3.36 12.26
CA TYR A 40 -23.74 -3.82 10.87
C TYR A 40 -22.28 -3.88 10.48
N ARG A 41 -21.46 -2.98 11.03
CA ARG A 41 -20.00 -2.95 10.83
C ARG A 41 -19.33 -2.53 12.11
N GLU A 42 -18.23 -3.20 12.43
CA GLU A 42 -17.43 -2.84 13.58
C GLU A 42 -15.96 -3.10 13.28
N ARG A 43 -15.10 -2.17 13.68
CA ARG A 43 -13.65 -2.34 13.65
C ARG A 43 -13.01 -1.63 14.82
N SER A 44 -11.89 -2.18 15.27
CA SER A 44 -11.03 -1.56 16.26
C SER A 44 -9.60 -1.48 15.77
N THR A 45 -8.82 -0.55 16.31
CA THR A 45 -7.41 -0.38 15.99
C THR A 45 -6.58 -0.30 17.26
N GLN A 46 -5.31 -0.69 17.13
CA GLN A 46 -4.26 -0.41 18.12
C GLN A 46 -3.20 0.48 17.47
N ILE A 47 -2.55 1.31 18.26
CA ILE A 47 -1.48 2.19 17.82
C ILE A 47 -0.23 2.00 18.68
N ASN A 48 0.94 2.32 18.10
CA ASN A 48 2.19 2.41 18.86
C ASN A 48 2.33 3.80 19.53
N GLY A 49 3.42 4.01 20.24
CA GLY A 49 3.72 5.29 20.90
C GLY A 49 3.96 6.45 19.92
N ASN A 50 4.05 6.22 18.62
CA ASN A 50 4.15 7.26 17.58
C ASN A 50 2.80 7.61 16.95
N GLY A 51 1.74 6.85 17.25
CA GLY A 51 0.42 7.02 16.66
C GLY A 51 0.20 6.17 15.40
N ASP A 52 1.17 5.35 15.00
CA ASP A 52 1.02 4.47 13.84
C ASP A 52 0.12 3.29 14.19
N ILE A 53 -0.79 2.93 13.29
CA ILE A 53 -1.74 1.83 13.50
C ILE A 53 -1.01 0.49 13.37
N THR A 54 -0.87 -0.22 14.49
CA THR A 54 -0.18 -1.52 14.53
C THR A 54 -1.10 -2.72 14.36
N ASN A 55 -2.40 -2.52 14.60
CA ASN A 55 -3.41 -3.56 14.44
C ASN A 55 -4.74 -2.96 13.96
N ILE A 56 -5.41 -3.68 13.06
CA ILE A 56 -6.80 -3.43 12.68
C ILE A 56 -7.55 -4.74 12.84
N THR A 57 -8.56 -4.75 13.70
CA THR A 57 -9.48 -5.87 13.87
C THR A 57 -10.83 -5.49 13.29
N MET A 58 -11.27 -6.23 12.27
CA MET A 58 -12.62 -6.14 11.72
C MET A 58 -13.48 -7.24 12.35
N HIS A 59 -14.56 -6.86 13.02
CA HIS A 59 -15.46 -7.79 13.70
C HIS A 59 -16.50 -8.32 12.71
N ASN A 60 -16.26 -9.53 12.19
CA ASN A 60 -17.11 -10.22 11.20
C ASN A 60 -17.73 -11.45 11.84
N GLY A 61 -18.77 -11.28 12.67
CA GLY A 61 -19.38 -12.38 13.42
C GLY A 61 -18.38 -13.07 14.34
N ASP A 62 -18.37 -14.41 14.34
CA ASP A 62 -17.58 -15.22 15.28
C ASP A 62 -16.07 -15.23 15.03
N LYS A 63 -15.63 -14.82 13.84
CA LYS A 63 -14.20 -14.77 13.47
C LYS A 63 -13.79 -13.38 13.04
N PRO A 64 -13.04 -12.64 13.88
CA PRO A 64 -12.51 -11.36 13.48
C PRO A 64 -11.43 -11.50 12.40
N SER A 65 -11.37 -10.53 11.50
CA SER A 65 -10.29 -10.39 10.51
C SER A 65 -9.26 -9.43 11.07
N VAL A 66 -8.04 -9.94 11.34
CA VAL A 66 -6.98 -9.19 12.02
C VAL A 66 -5.84 -8.89 11.04
N TYR A 67 -5.51 -7.60 10.90
CA TYR A 67 -4.32 -7.12 10.22
C TYR A 67 -3.31 -6.64 11.26
N ASP A 68 -2.04 -7.04 11.13
CA ASP A 68 -0.96 -6.55 11.97
C ASP A 68 0.09 -5.83 11.11
N MET A 69 0.59 -4.71 11.63
CA MET A 69 1.53 -3.84 10.95
C MET A 69 2.71 -3.52 11.87
N THR A 70 3.89 -3.43 11.29
CA THR A 70 5.08 -2.89 11.96
C THR A 70 5.67 -1.77 11.12
N TYR A 71 6.39 -0.87 11.78
CA TYR A 71 6.97 0.31 11.14
C TYR A 71 8.47 0.37 11.41
N ASP A 72 9.20 0.99 10.50
CA ASP A 72 10.62 1.28 10.68
C ASP A 72 10.83 2.56 11.52
N ALA A 73 12.09 2.96 11.68
CA ALA A 73 12.44 4.15 12.44
C ALA A 73 12.00 5.48 11.78
N TYR A 74 11.65 5.44 10.50
CA TYR A 74 11.19 6.60 9.71
C TYR A 74 9.67 6.69 9.63
N GLY A 75 8.94 5.72 10.21
CA GLY A 75 7.48 5.65 10.16
C GLY A 75 6.94 4.95 8.91
N ASN A 76 7.78 4.33 8.11
CA ASN A 76 7.34 3.55 6.96
C ASN A 76 6.85 2.16 7.38
N LEU A 77 5.87 1.63 6.66
CA LEU A 77 5.34 0.29 6.91
C LEU A 77 6.40 -0.79 6.64
N ALA A 78 7.00 -1.36 7.68
CA ALA A 78 8.02 -2.40 7.56
C ALA A 78 7.42 -3.79 7.28
N SER A 79 6.24 -4.10 7.84
CA SER A 79 5.53 -5.33 7.50
C SER A 79 4.02 -5.19 7.63
N LEU A 80 3.30 -5.97 6.81
CA LEU A 80 1.86 -6.16 6.87
C LEU A 80 1.55 -7.65 6.94
N THR A 81 0.87 -8.10 8.00
CA THR A 81 0.33 -9.46 8.11
C THR A 81 -1.18 -9.41 7.92
N LYS A 82 -1.69 -10.09 6.90
CA LYS A 82 -3.12 -10.18 6.59
C LYS A 82 -3.86 -11.12 7.52
N PRO A 83 -5.21 -11.08 7.56
CA PRO A 83 -6.02 -12.05 8.27
C PRO A 83 -5.74 -13.50 7.87
N GLU A 84 -6.12 -14.41 8.74
CA GLU A 84 -6.05 -15.84 8.44
C GLU A 84 -6.95 -16.23 7.27
N ASN A 85 -6.44 -17.14 6.44
CA ASN A 85 -7.25 -17.85 5.47
C ASN A 85 -8.05 -18.98 6.15
N HIS A 86 -8.82 -19.77 5.36
CA HIS A 86 -9.61 -20.90 5.87
C HIS A 86 -8.76 -22.03 6.51
N LYS A 87 -7.43 -22.03 6.33
CA LYS A 87 -6.48 -22.99 6.89
C LYS A 87 -5.72 -22.42 8.10
N GLY A 88 -6.08 -21.23 8.60
CA GLY A 88 -5.38 -20.59 9.70
C GLY A 88 -4.02 -19.96 9.31
N GLN A 89 -3.70 -19.88 8.01
CA GLN A 89 -2.44 -19.32 7.54
C GLN A 89 -2.59 -17.84 7.29
N ARG A 90 -1.57 -17.08 7.60
CA ARG A 90 -1.54 -15.63 7.41
C ARG A 90 -0.49 -15.23 6.38
N MET A 91 -0.88 -14.48 5.36
CA MET A 91 0.04 -13.88 4.40
C MET A 91 0.72 -12.66 5.05
N ARG A 92 2.05 -12.63 4.97
CA ARG A 92 2.86 -11.50 5.43
C ARG A 92 3.66 -10.93 4.27
N TYR A 93 3.72 -9.60 4.20
CA TYR A 93 4.61 -8.84 3.33
C TYR A 93 5.60 -8.08 4.18
N ASN A 94 6.87 -8.09 3.79
CA ASN A 94 7.93 -7.28 4.36
C ASN A 94 8.40 -6.29 3.30
N TYR A 95 8.55 -5.04 3.69
CA TYR A 95 8.94 -3.93 2.82
C TYR A 95 10.34 -3.47 3.21
N THR A 96 11.18 -3.22 2.21
CA THR A 96 12.47 -2.57 2.39
C THR A 96 12.45 -1.26 1.64
N TYR A 97 13.00 -0.24 2.25
CA TYR A 97 13.07 1.10 1.68
C TYR A 97 14.49 1.45 1.28
N ASP A 98 14.63 2.48 0.46
CA ASP A 98 15.92 3.03 0.09
C ASP A 98 16.64 3.64 1.31
N ASP A 99 17.96 3.67 1.25
CA ASP A 99 18.83 4.18 2.32
C ASP A 99 19.20 5.67 2.16
N VAL A 100 18.68 6.33 1.12
CA VAL A 100 18.94 7.75 0.81
C VAL A 100 17.80 8.65 1.24
N LEU A 101 16.58 8.37 0.77
CA LEU A 101 15.38 9.16 1.06
C LEU A 101 14.50 8.50 2.14
N HIS A 102 14.69 7.22 2.39
CA HIS A 102 13.91 6.39 3.31
C HIS A 102 12.40 6.40 3.04
N THR A 103 12.01 6.52 1.76
CA THR A 103 10.59 6.64 1.34
C THR A 103 10.22 5.73 0.19
N LEU A 104 11.20 5.30 -0.63
CA LEU A 104 10.95 4.52 -1.83
C LEU A 104 11.09 3.03 -1.53
N VAL A 105 10.06 2.24 -1.82
CA VAL A 105 10.06 0.79 -1.58
C VAL A 105 10.98 0.09 -2.58
N THR A 106 12.15 -0.36 -2.13
CA THR A 106 13.14 -1.06 -2.97
C THR A 106 12.89 -2.55 -3.06
N SER A 107 12.16 -3.15 -2.09
CA SER A 107 11.84 -4.58 -2.11
C SER A 107 10.56 -4.87 -1.37
N VAL A 108 9.79 -5.83 -1.90
CA VAL A 108 8.64 -6.44 -1.22
C VAL A 108 8.82 -7.94 -1.22
N LYS A 109 8.90 -8.55 -0.02
CA LYS A 109 9.02 -9.99 0.16
C LYS A 109 7.79 -10.57 0.84
N ASP A 110 7.22 -11.62 0.26
CA ASP A 110 6.05 -12.30 0.83
C ASP A 110 6.44 -13.42 1.82
N ALA A 111 5.41 -14.06 2.42
CA ALA A 111 5.57 -15.15 3.38
C ALA A 111 6.16 -16.44 2.76
N TYR A 112 6.13 -16.59 1.45
CA TYR A 112 6.70 -17.73 0.72
C TYR A 112 8.15 -17.50 0.28
N GLY A 113 8.66 -16.28 0.50
CA GLY A 113 10.01 -15.91 0.12
C GLY A 113 10.14 -15.28 -1.26
N TYR A 114 9.04 -15.15 -2.01
CA TYR A 114 9.05 -14.46 -3.29
C TYR A 114 9.29 -12.97 -3.08
N THR A 115 10.15 -12.42 -3.91
CA THR A 115 10.59 -11.04 -3.76
C THR A 115 10.48 -10.29 -5.08
N SER A 116 9.83 -9.15 -5.09
CA SER A 116 9.92 -8.15 -6.14
C SER A 116 10.85 -7.02 -5.70
N SER A 117 11.52 -6.36 -6.64
CA SER A 117 12.44 -5.26 -6.32
C SER A 117 12.37 -4.13 -7.33
N THR A 118 12.78 -2.95 -6.88
CA THR A 118 12.81 -1.73 -7.70
C THR A 118 14.08 -0.94 -7.40
N VAL A 119 14.77 -0.51 -8.46
CA VAL A 119 15.87 0.45 -8.41
C VAL A 119 15.33 1.80 -8.87
N TYR A 120 15.66 2.88 -8.16
CA TYR A 120 15.12 4.21 -8.41
C TYR A 120 16.16 5.22 -8.89
N ASP A 121 15.70 6.17 -9.69
CA ASP A 121 16.34 7.47 -9.85
C ASP A 121 15.85 8.37 -8.71
N TYR A 122 16.76 8.80 -7.84
CA TYR A 122 16.38 9.62 -6.68
C TYR A 122 16.06 11.07 -7.02
N LYS A 123 16.51 11.57 -8.20
CA LYS A 123 16.19 12.92 -8.63
C LYS A 123 14.70 13.10 -8.93
N TRP A 124 14.10 12.08 -9.55
CA TRP A 124 12.71 12.12 -10.00
C TRP A 124 11.80 11.17 -9.20
N ALA A 125 12.38 10.36 -8.30
CA ALA A 125 11.70 9.31 -7.55
C ALA A 125 10.95 8.31 -8.47
N VAL A 126 11.56 7.96 -9.60
CA VAL A 126 10.99 7.07 -10.62
C VAL A 126 11.80 5.78 -10.73
N PRO A 127 11.20 4.64 -11.11
CA PRO A 127 11.89 3.37 -11.24
C PRO A 127 12.85 3.37 -12.45
N LEU A 128 14.08 2.94 -12.27
CA LEU A 128 15.04 2.66 -13.36
C LEU A 128 14.99 1.19 -13.78
N GLU A 129 14.81 0.28 -12.82
CA GLU A 129 14.64 -1.14 -13.06
C GLU A 129 13.62 -1.70 -12.06
N THR A 130 12.74 -2.57 -12.53
CA THR A 130 11.87 -3.39 -11.67
C THR A 130 12.12 -4.86 -11.94
N SER A 131 12.02 -5.70 -10.91
CA SER A 131 12.03 -7.15 -11.02
C SER A 131 10.76 -7.72 -10.41
N ASP A 132 10.05 -8.59 -11.14
CA ASP A 132 8.88 -9.28 -10.63
C ASP A 132 9.27 -10.49 -9.74
N LEU A 133 8.25 -11.21 -9.25
CA LEU A 133 8.43 -12.39 -8.39
C LEU A 133 9.14 -13.56 -9.09
N ASN A 134 9.16 -13.57 -10.41
CA ASN A 134 9.84 -14.60 -11.24
C ASN A 134 11.25 -14.16 -11.64
N GLY A 135 11.68 -12.97 -11.25
CA GLY A 135 12.97 -12.39 -11.63
C GLY A 135 12.97 -11.72 -13.01
N ASN A 136 11.82 -11.59 -13.67
CA ASN A 136 11.73 -10.87 -14.94
C ASN A 136 11.96 -9.38 -14.72
N LYS A 137 12.88 -8.82 -15.50
CA LYS A 137 13.28 -7.42 -15.35
C LYS A 137 12.66 -6.54 -16.40
N MET A 138 12.27 -5.34 -15.98
CA MET A 138 11.92 -4.22 -16.88
C MET A 138 12.86 -3.05 -16.59
N ARG A 139 13.30 -2.34 -17.64
CA ARG A 139 14.13 -1.13 -17.51
C ARG A 139 13.42 0.08 -18.09
N TYR A 140 13.68 1.20 -17.46
CA TYR A 140 13.07 2.47 -17.83
C TYR A 140 14.15 3.53 -18.00
N THR A 141 13.99 4.38 -19.01
CA THR A 141 14.81 5.59 -19.17
C THR A 141 13.89 6.80 -19.21
N TYR A 142 14.44 7.93 -18.83
CA TYR A 142 13.70 9.18 -18.74
C TYR A 142 14.44 10.31 -19.45
N ASP A 143 13.70 11.30 -19.87
CA ASP A 143 14.27 12.54 -20.42
C ASP A 143 14.72 13.50 -19.28
N GLY A 144 15.28 14.64 -19.66
CA GLY A 144 15.77 15.64 -18.71
C GLY A 144 14.68 16.29 -17.83
N MET A 145 13.41 16.03 -18.11
CA MET A 145 12.25 16.49 -17.34
C MET A 145 11.61 15.37 -16.49
N GLY A 146 12.22 14.17 -16.45
CA GLY A 146 11.68 13.02 -15.70
C GLY A 146 10.52 12.30 -16.38
N ARG A 147 10.25 12.55 -17.68
CA ARG A 147 9.21 11.85 -18.44
C ARG A 147 9.79 10.55 -19.04
N PRO A 148 9.04 9.44 -19.08
CA PRO A 148 9.51 8.20 -19.69
C PRO A 148 9.97 8.42 -21.14
N SER A 149 11.15 7.94 -21.50
CA SER A 149 11.66 7.96 -22.88
C SER A 149 11.71 6.58 -23.50
N THR A 150 12.13 5.55 -22.77
CA THR A 150 12.01 4.15 -23.23
C THR A 150 11.61 3.21 -22.10
N ILE A 151 10.94 2.12 -22.49
CA ILE A 151 10.68 0.97 -21.64
C ILE A 151 11.20 -0.27 -22.36
N LEU A 152 12.00 -1.08 -21.67
CA LEU A 152 12.42 -2.40 -22.10
C LEU A 152 11.71 -3.46 -21.26
N ALA A 153 10.96 -4.33 -21.95
CA ALA A 153 10.38 -5.52 -21.35
C ALA A 153 11.38 -6.70 -21.36
N PRO A 154 11.13 -7.78 -20.60
CA PRO A 154 12.10 -8.86 -20.42
C PRO A 154 12.65 -9.46 -21.72
N LYS A 155 11.79 -9.71 -22.71
CA LYS A 155 12.20 -10.31 -23.99
C LYS A 155 13.15 -9.41 -24.80
N GLU A 156 12.87 -8.14 -24.85
CA GLU A 156 13.70 -7.15 -25.54
C GLU A 156 15.02 -6.96 -24.81
N LEU A 157 14.99 -7.00 -23.48
CA LEU A 157 16.19 -6.92 -22.64
C LEU A 157 17.12 -8.13 -22.90
N GLU A 158 16.59 -9.34 -22.98
CA GLU A 158 17.31 -10.57 -23.29
C GLU A 158 17.88 -10.57 -24.72
N SER A 159 17.10 -10.07 -25.67
CA SER A 159 17.49 -10.02 -27.10
C SER A 159 18.38 -8.84 -27.48
N GLY A 160 18.70 -7.95 -26.50
CA GLY A 160 19.53 -6.77 -26.74
C GLY A 160 18.87 -5.70 -27.60
N ARG A 161 17.53 -5.69 -27.70
CA ARG A 161 16.80 -4.65 -28.42
C ARG A 161 16.87 -3.32 -27.64
N PRO A 162 16.81 -2.18 -28.34
CA PRO A 162 16.99 -0.87 -27.69
C PRO A 162 15.77 -0.45 -26.85
N TYR A 163 14.57 -0.95 -27.14
CA TYR A 163 13.33 -0.65 -26.41
C TYR A 163 12.20 -1.61 -26.83
N THR A 164 11.20 -1.75 -25.95
CA THR A 164 9.86 -2.29 -26.24
C THR A 164 8.92 -1.16 -26.62
N LEU A 165 8.94 -0.08 -25.82
CA LEU A 165 8.21 1.15 -26.07
C LEU A 165 9.20 2.31 -26.09
N LYS A 166 8.99 3.24 -27.00
CA LYS A 166 9.71 4.53 -27.09
C LYS A 166 8.72 5.67 -27.08
N PHE A 167 9.00 6.69 -26.32
CA PHE A 167 8.20 7.90 -26.22
C PHE A 167 9.01 9.09 -26.76
N GLU A 168 8.41 9.86 -27.64
CA GLU A 168 8.98 11.09 -28.20
C GLU A 168 8.04 12.24 -27.89
N TYR A 169 8.57 13.31 -27.32
CA TYR A 169 7.82 14.49 -26.91
C TYR A 169 8.14 15.68 -27.80
N HIS A 170 7.11 16.29 -28.39
CA HIS A 170 7.19 17.44 -29.30
C HIS A 170 6.43 18.61 -28.68
N PRO A 171 7.00 19.29 -27.65
CA PRO A 171 6.28 20.36 -26.94
C PRO A 171 5.95 21.57 -27.81
N ALA A 172 6.78 21.91 -28.81
CA ALA A 172 6.50 22.98 -29.73
C ALA A 172 5.28 22.74 -30.63
N GLU A 173 5.04 21.45 -30.94
CA GLU A 173 3.94 21.00 -31.79
C GLU A 173 2.77 20.45 -30.97
N ARG A 174 2.91 20.43 -29.62
CA ARG A 174 1.89 20.02 -28.63
C ARG A 174 1.40 18.59 -28.79
N TYR A 175 2.28 17.64 -29.16
CA TYR A 175 1.96 16.22 -29.18
C TYR A 175 3.09 15.36 -28.60
N ALA A 176 2.75 14.07 -28.29
CA ALA A 176 3.68 13.01 -27.96
C ALA A 176 3.32 11.73 -28.76
N ARG A 177 4.32 10.92 -29.07
CA ARG A 177 4.13 9.62 -29.72
C ARG A 177 5.00 8.53 -29.08
#